data_11a33dd9e531a53489f4461005a9b289
#
_entry.id   11a33dd9e531a53489f4461005a9b289
#
_cell.length_a   1.000
_cell.length_b   1.000
_cell.length_c   1.000
_cell.angle_alpha   90.00
_cell.angle_beta   90.00
_cell.angle_gamma   90.00
#
_symmetry.space_group_name_H-M   'P 1'
#
loop_
_entity.id
_entity.type
_entity.pdbx_description
1 polymer ?
#
loop_
_entity_poly.entity_id
_entity_poly.type
_entity_poly.pdbx_seq_one_letter_code
_entity_poly.pdbx_strand_id
1 'polypeptide(L)'
;MEGGLIYHCTVYLFHRKFNGCMSHLQIAVVYCKISIFAYDTTIMNMERYIVGIGDALWDCLPEGRKLGGAPANFAYYMMLFGFDSLAVSAIGNDELGAEIKETFDKAGLKYMLQVTEYPTGTVTVDIDERGIPSYDIKENVAYDYMSYTPQLEEVAKKCNVACFGSMTQRNPVSRKTIRKFLESMPQTVETYKVFDINLRQHFYDKEIISESLRLCNVFKINDEELIIVKKMFGLDEKSDHDACMRLIEEWDLKFLILTCGVNGSHVFTEKEYSFMETPEVEVADTVGA
;
A
#
# COMPACT_ATOMS: atom_id res chain seq x y z
N MET A 1 -1.54 -26.24 -32.37
CA MET A 1 -0.69 -26.75 -31.27
C MET A 1 -0.40 -25.56 -30.39
N GLU A 2 -1.28 -25.37 -29.43
CA GLU A 2 -1.25 -24.25 -28.49
C GLU A 2 -0.39 -24.68 -27.30
N GLY A 3 0.78 -24.06 -27.16
CA GLY A 3 1.67 -24.24 -26.02
C GLY A 3 1.29 -23.28 -24.89
N GLY A 4 0.46 -23.75 -23.96
CA GLY A 4 0.21 -23.04 -22.72
C GLY A 4 1.49 -22.98 -21.88
N LEU A 5 2.07 -21.80 -21.74
CA LEU A 5 3.15 -21.53 -20.80
C LEU A 5 2.58 -21.50 -19.38
N ILE A 6 2.69 -22.64 -18.70
CA ILE A 6 2.47 -22.71 -17.26
C ILE A 6 3.72 -22.11 -16.59
N TYR A 7 3.64 -20.86 -16.18
CA TYR A 7 4.67 -20.26 -15.33
C TYR A 7 4.54 -20.81 -13.90
N HIS A 8 5.36 -21.79 -13.59
CA HIS A 8 5.64 -22.18 -12.22
C HIS A 8 6.39 -21.01 -11.54
N CYS A 9 5.68 -20.29 -10.68
CA CYS A 9 6.28 -19.32 -9.79
C CYS A 9 7.11 -20.08 -8.74
N THR A 10 8.39 -20.34 -9.02
CA THR A 10 9.33 -20.83 -8.02
C THR A 10 9.71 -19.63 -7.17
N VAL A 11 9.10 -19.51 -5.99
CA VAL A 11 9.54 -18.56 -4.96
C VAL A 11 10.92 -19.01 -4.50
N TYR A 12 11.98 -18.38 -5.02
CA TYR A 12 13.28 -18.48 -4.38
C TYR A 12 13.19 -17.74 -3.05
N LEU A 13 12.96 -18.49 -1.99
CA LEU A 13 13.18 -18.08 -0.63
C LEU A 13 14.67 -17.77 -0.47
N PHE A 14 15.06 -16.53 -0.66
CA PHE A 14 16.32 -16.05 -0.15
C PHE A 14 16.24 -16.09 1.38
N HIS A 15 16.77 -17.16 1.96
CA HIS A 15 17.03 -17.29 3.38
C HIS A 15 18.14 -16.30 3.77
N ARG A 16 17.84 -15.00 3.80
CA ARG A 16 18.53 -14.08 4.70
C ARG A 16 17.67 -13.98 5.94
N LYS A 17 18.28 -14.21 7.08
CA LYS A 17 17.68 -14.01 8.40
C LYS A 17 17.10 -12.59 8.46
N PHE A 18 15.82 -12.46 8.20
CA PHE A 18 15.06 -11.26 8.51
C PHE A 18 14.47 -11.47 9.89
N ASN A 19 14.85 -10.59 10.82
CA ASN A 19 14.21 -10.52 12.14
C ASN A 19 12.77 -10.02 11.91
N GLY A 20 11.86 -10.96 11.98
CA GLY A 20 10.48 -10.85 12.39
C GLY A 20 9.56 -9.90 11.62
N CYS A 21 8.67 -10.41 10.80
CA CYS A 21 7.24 -10.14 10.81
C CYS A 21 6.49 -10.94 9.74
N MET A 22 5.43 -11.65 10.13
CA MET A 22 4.64 -12.51 9.24
C MET A 22 3.82 -11.75 8.19
N SER A 23 3.32 -10.59 8.54
CA SER A 23 2.52 -9.75 7.67
C SER A 23 3.31 -9.20 6.46
N HIS A 24 4.59 -9.00 6.64
CA HIS A 24 5.51 -8.62 5.58
C HIS A 24 5.63 -9.69 4.48
N LEU A 25 5.52 -10.97 4.82
CA LEU A 25 5.60 -12.05 3.85
C LEU A 25 4.32 -12.16 3.01
N GLN A 26 3.14 -11.92 3.60
CA GLN A 26 1.88 -11.86 2.86
C GLN A 26 1.84 -10.68 1.89
N ILE A 27 2.26 -9.52 2.33
CA ILE A 27 2.45 -8.34 1.49
C ILE A 27 3.45 -8.64 0.37
N ALA A 28 4.60 -9.25 0.68
CA ALA A 28 5.61 -9.63 -0.29
C ALA A 28 5.08 -10.57 -1.38
N VAL A 29 4.25 -11.54 -1.02
CA VAL A 29 3.67 -12.49 -1.98
C VAL A 29 2.63 -11.84 -2.88
N VAL A 30 1.80 -10.96 -2.33
CA VAL A 30 0.81 -10.18 -3.09
C VAL A 30 1.53 -9.25 -4.06
N TYR A 31 2.53 -8.53 -3.60
CA TYR A 31 3.34 -7.64 -4.45
C TYR A 31 4.21 -8.41 -5.45
N CYS A 32 4.70 -9.60 -5.11
CA CYS A 32 5.43 -10.46 -6.03
C CYS A 32 4.57 -10.88 -7.24
N LYS A 33 3.27 -11.15 -7.06
CA LYS A 33 2.37 -11.39 -8.20
C LYS A 33 2.16 -10.14 -9.06
N ILE A 34 2.01 -8.96 -8.46
CA ILE A 34 1.98 -7.70 -9.21
C ILE A 34 3.30 -7.48 -9.95
N SER A 35 4.43 -7.82 -9.34
CA SER A 35 5.77 -7.71 -9.93
C SER A 35 5.97 -8.68 -11.11
N ILE A 36 5.42 -9.89 -11.07
CA ILE A 36 5.53 -10.87 -12.16
C ILE A 36 4.81 -10.38 -13.43
N PHE A 37 3.70 -9.67 -13.30
CA PHE A 37 3.03 -9.03 -14.43
C PHE A 37 3.77 -7.79 -14.96
N ALA A 38 4.60 -7.14 -14.15
CA ALA A 38 5.49 -6.06 -14.59
C ALA A 38 6.80 -6.57 -15.23
N TYR A 39 7.06 -7.87 -15.21
CA TYR A 39 8.30 -8.49 -15.70
C TYR A 39 8.24 -8.89 -17.18
N ASP A 40 7.69 -8.02 -18.02
CA ASP A 40 7.97 -8.12 -19.46
C ASP A 40 9.35 -7.49 -19.71
N THR A 41 10.29 -8.29 -20.21
CA THR A 41 11.70 -7.92 -20.44
C THR A 41 11.88 -6.74 -21.39
N THR A 42 10.82 -6.32 -22.07
CA THR A 42 10.78 -5.12 -22.91
C THR A 42 10.76 -3.83 -22.10
N ILE A 43 10.43 -3.91 -20.79
CA ILE A 43 10.27 -2.76 -19.88
C ILE A 43 11.61 -2.25 -19.32
N MET A 44 12.68 -3.03 -19.41
CA MET A 44 13.97 -2.70 -18.77
C MET A 44 14.72 -1.48 -19.33
N ASN A 45 14.24 -0.84 -20.39
CA ASN A 45 14.94 0.26 -21.05
C ASN A 45 14.33 1.66 -20.84
N MET A 46 13.33 1.82 -19.99
CA MET A 46 12.77 3.14 -19.65
C MET A 46 12.90 3.39 -18.14
N GLU A 47 13.33 4.59 -17.76
CA GLU A 47 13.27 5.05 -16.37
C GLU A 47 11.81 5.07 -15.91
N ARG A 48 11.35 4.01 -15.24
CA ARG A 48 9.99 3.84 -14.74
C ARG A 48 10.03 3.64 -13.25
N TYR A 49 9.23 4.41 -12.51
CA TYR A 49 9.16 4.34 -11.06
C TYR A 49 8.02 3.47 -10.58
N ILE A 50 8.29 2.76 -9.47
CA ILE A 50 7.27 2.23 -8.59
C ILE A 50 7.16 3.17 -7.40
N VAL A 51 5.98 3.71 -7.15
CA VAL A 51 5.79 4.79 -6.15
C VAL A 51 4.83 4.35 -5.06
N GLY A 52 5.23 4.53 -3.81
CA GLY A 52 4.31 4.57 -2.68
C GLY A 52 4.02 6.03 -2.33
N ILE A 53 2.78 6.50 -2.49
CA ILE A 53 2.40 7.88 -2.21
C ILE A 53 1.38 7.95 -1.08
N GLY A 54 1.74 8.64 0.00
CA GLY A 54 0.86 8.80 1.16
C GLY A 54 1.62 9.05 2.45
N ASP A 55 1.21 8.38 3.52
CA ASP A 55 1.76 8.55 4.85
C ASP A 55 3.17 7.96 4.99
N ALA A 56 4.03 8.69 5.68
CA ALA A 56 5.22 8.23 6.35
C ALA A 56 5.18 8.80 7.77
N LEU A 57 5.28 7.96 8.77
CA LEU A 57 5.02 8.31 10.16
C LEU A 57 5.82 7.44 11.13
N TRP A 58 5.78 7.78 12.40
CA TRP A 58 6.31 6.97 13.47
C TRP A 58 5.19 6.28 14.25
N ASP A 59 5.23 4.96 14.31
CA ASP A 59 4.48 4.16 15.27
C ASP A 59 5.22 4.22 16.61
N CYS A 60 4.66 4.95 17.57
CA CYS A 60 5.23 5.15 18.91
C CYS A 60 4.72 4.07 19.86
N LEU A 61 5.52 3.03 20.02
CA LEU A 61 5.26 1.89 20.89
C LEU A 61 5.94 2.08 22.25
N PRO A 62 5.51 1.38 23.31
CA PRO A 62 6.17 1.43 24.61
C PRO A 62 7.66 1.09 24.57
N GLU A 63 8.08 0.20 23.68
CA GLU A 63 9.46 -0.24 23.50
C GLU A 63 10.28 0.64 22.57
N GLY A 64 9.69 1.64 21.96
CA GLY A 64 10.37 2.56 21.05
C GLY A 64 9.55 2.91 19.81
N ARG A 65 10.16 3.62 18.88
CA ARG A 65 9.51 4.05 17.62
C ARG A 65 9.88 3.11 16.49
N LYS A 66 8.89 2.82 15.63
CA LYS A 66 9.08 2.11 14.37
C LYS A 66 8.59 2.98 13.23
N LEU A 67 9.31 2.96 12.11
CA LEU A 67 8.87 3.65 10.92
C LEU A 67 7.66 2.92 10.33
N GLY A 68 6.58 3.66 10.12
CA GLY A 68 5.30 3.21 9.60
C GLY A 68 4.87 3.99 8.37
N GLY A 69 3.69 3.65 7.87
CA GLY A 69 3.08 4.21 6.66
C GLY A 69 2.99 3.17 5.55
N ALA A 70 1.77 2.73 5.23
CA ALA A 70 1.57 1.66 4.25
C ALA A 70 2.18 1.97 2.87
N PRO A 71 2.04 3.18 2.29
CA PRO A 71 2.70 3.51 1.02
C PRO A 71 4.23 3.53 1.11
N ALA A 72 4.80 4.00 2.22
CA ALA A 72 6.25 3.99 2.43
C ALA A 72 6.78 2.54 2.54
N ASN A 73 6.08 1.68 3.27
CA ASN A 73 6.38 0.25 3.37
C ASN A 73 6.29 -0.43 2.00
N PHE A 74 5.27 -0.11 1.20
CA PHE A 74 5.17 -0.61 -0.18
C PHE A 74 6.43 -0.28 -1.00
N ALA A 75 6.86 0.99 -1.01
CA ALA A 75 8.05 1.41 -1.73
C ALA A 75 9.30 0.67 -1.23
N TYR A 76 9.44 0.51 0.09
CA TYR A 76 10.55 -0.22 0.69
C TYR A 76 10.61 -1.68 0.24
N TYR A 77 9.49 -2.39 0.25
CA TYR A 77 9.46 -3.79 -0.22
C TYR A 77 9.72 -3.91 -1.71
N MET A 78 9.21 -2.99 -2.53
CA MET A 78 9.54 -2.97 -3.96
C MET A 78 11.03 -2.81 -4.20
N MET A 79 11.70 -1.94 -3.42
CA MET A 79 13.17 -1.81 -3.45
C MET A 79 13.87 -3.13 -3.09
N LEU A 80 13.42 -3.81 -2.03
CA LEU A 80 14.00 -5.10 -1.62
C LEU A 80 13.84 -6.19 -2.70
N PHE A 81 12.81 -6.10 -3.53
CA PHE A 81 12.62 -6.96 -4.71
C PHE A 81 13.47 -6.54 -5.92
N GLY A 82 14.27 -5.49 -5.79
CA GLY A 82 15.18 -5.03 -6.84
C GLY A 82 14.57 -4.05 -7.83
N PHE A 83 13.37 -3.50 -7.53
CA PHE A 83 12.76 -2.48 -8.37
C PHE A 83 13.23 -1.06 -8.02
N ASP A 84 13.21 -0.17 -8.99
CA ASP A 84 13.42 1.26 -8.78
C ASP A 84 12.16 1.88 -8.16
N SER A 85 12.15 1.96 -6.83
CA SER A 85 11.00 2.42 -6.06
C SER A 85 11.27 3.73 -5.33
N LEU A 86 10.19 4.49 -5.09
CA LEU A 86 10.22 5.81 -4.51
C LEU A 86 9.10 5.98 -3.48
N ALA A 87 9.45 6.39 -2.26
CA ALA A 87 8.48 6.82 -1.27
C ALA A 87 8.18 8.32 -1.44
N VAL A 88 6.89 8.66 -1.63
CA VAL A 88 6.42 10.04 -1.73
C VAL A 88 5.54 10.36 -0.54
N SER A 89 5.95 11.34 0.27
CA SER A 89 5.24 11.77 1.47
C SER A 89 5.58 13.22 1.85
N ALA A 90 5.12 13.66 3.02
CA ALA A 90 5.58 14.90 3.64
C ALA A 90 5.92 14.65 5.11
N ILE A 91 6.91 15.40 5.59
CA ILE A 91 7.42 15.38 6.96
C ILE A 91 7.43 16.79 7.54
N GLY A 92 7.46 16.89 8.85
CA GLY A 92 7.63 18.16 9.54
C GLY A 92 9.08 18.67 9.45
N ASN A 93 9.25 19.96 9.70
CA ASN A 93 10.57 20.57 9.94
C ASN A 93 10.97 20.34 11.41
N ASP A 94 11.03 19.08 11.82
CA ASP A 94 11.25 18.63 13.20
C ASP A 94 12.23 17.43 13.24
N GLU A 95 12.59 17.03 14.45
CA GLU A 95 13.51 15.93 14.71
C GLU A 95 12.99 14.60 14.15
N LEU A 96 11.69 14.35 14.29
CA LEU A 96 11.07 13.11 13.80
C LEU A 96 11.12 13.02 12.26
N GLY A 97 10.95 14.14 11.56
CA GLY A 97 11.08 14.21 10.11
C GLY A 97 12.52 13.99 9.66
N ALA A 98 13.51 14.55 10.39
CA ALA A 98 14.91 14.30 10.12
C ALA A 98 15.28 12.83 10.31
N GLU A 99 14.76 12.18 11.35
CA GLU A 99 14.94 10.73 11.60
C GLU A 99 14.30 9.84 10.52
N ILE A 100 13.14 10.23 9.94
CA ILE A 100 12.55 9.51 8.79
C ILE A 100 13.50 9.52 7.60
N LYS A 101 14.05 10.71 7.27
CA LYS A 101 15.02 10.83 6.17
C LYS A 101 16.25 9.96 6.41
N GLU A 102 16.82 10.04 7.60
CA GLU A 102 17.99 9.23 7.97
C GLU A 102 17.71 7.73 7.87
N THR A 103 16.48 7.31 8.25
CA THR A 103 16.08 5.92 8.18
C THR A 103 15.95 5.45 6.73
N PHE A 104 15.36 6.26 5.84
CA PHE A 104 15.29 5.96 4.42
C PHE A 104 16.67 5.92 3.78
N ASP A 105 17.56 6.88 4.13
CA ASP A 105 18.94 6.91 3.64
C ASP A 105 19.72 5.64 4.06
N LYS A 106 19.62 5.24 5.33
CA LYS A 106 20.23 4.00 5.85
C LYS A 106 19.70 2.74 5.17
N ALA A 107 18.43 2.74 4.84
CA ALA A 107 17.79 1.64 4.12
C ALA A 107 18.12 1.60 2.63
N GLY A 108 18.64 2.72 2.06
CA GLY A 108 18.86 2.88 0.62
C GLY A 108 17.56 3.11 -0.18
N LEU A 109 16.46 3.47 0.49
CA LEU A 109 15.19 3.77 -0.15
C LEU A 109 15.21 5.18 -0.76
N LYS A 110 14.91 5.28 -2.04
CA LYS A 110 14.69 6.60 -2.68
C LYS A 110 13.40 7.23 -2.16
N TYR A 111 13.41 8.55 -2.00
CA TYR A 111 12.26 9.27 -1.52
C TYR A 111 12.11 10.66 -2.10
N MET A 112 10.87 11.15 -2.12
CA MET A 112 10.53 12.56 -2.33
C MET A 112 9.67 13.00 -1.13
N LEU A 113 10.34 13.58 -0.12
CA LEU A 113 9.71 14.07 1.09
C LEU A 113 9.60 15.58 1.06
N GLN A 114 8.38 16.09 1.07
CA GLN A 114 8.12 17.51 1.24
C GLN A 114 8.29 17.88 2.72
N VAL A 115 8.98 18.98 3.01
CA VAL A 115 9.08 19.52 4.36
C VAL A 115 8.02 20.59 4.54
N THR A 116 7.18 20.44 5.58
CA THR A 116 6.07 21.34 5.88
C THR A 116 6.22 21.97 7.26
N GLU A 117 5.39 23.00 7.56
CA GLU A 117 5.29 23.59 8.89
C GLU A 117 4.48 22.73 9.89
N TYR A 118 3.79 21.71 9.38
CA TYR A 118 3.05 20.76 10.20
C TYR A 118 3.99 19.72 10.80
N PRO A 119 3.67 19.19 12.00
CA PRO A 119 4.51 18.17 12.64
C PRO A 119 4.57 16.88 11.83
N THR A 120 5.66 16.16 11.97
CA THR A 120 5.77 14.79 11.42
C THR A 120 4.69 13.88 12.00
N GLY A 121 4.09 13.04 11.18
CA GLY A 121 3.03 12.14 11.58
C GLY A 121 3.47 11.12 12.63
N THR A 122 2.62 10.91 13.62
CA THR A 122 2.82 9.89 14.66
C THR A 122 1.53 9.13 14.93
N VAL A 123 1.67 7.87 15.28
CA VAL A 123 0.62 7.03 15.86
C VAL A 123 1.10 6.61 17.24
N THR A 124 0.36 6.97 18.28
CA THR A 124 0.66 6.48 19.64
C THR A 124 -0.14 5.20 19.88
N VAL A 125 0.53 4.18 20.38
CA VAL A 125 -0.09 2.92 20.73
C VAL A 125 -0.08 2.81 22.25
N ASP A 126 -1.26 2.95 22.85
CA ASP A 126 -1.48 2.75 24.28
C ASP A 126 -2.05 1.36 24.50
N ILE A 127 -1.49 0.63 25.48
CA ILE A 127 -1.95 -0.71 25.83
C ILE A 127 -2.68 -0.62 27.19
N ASP A 128 -3.95 -1.00 27.21
CA ASP A 128 -4.75 -0.97 28.44
C ASP A 128 -4.30 -2.07 29.44
N GLU A 129 -4.85 -2.06 30.66
CA GLU A 129 -4.57 -3.04 31.71
C GLU A 129 -4.89 -4.50 31.32
N ARG A 130 -5.66 -4.70 30.26
CA ARG A 130 -6.04 -6.01 29.70
C ARG A 130 -5.17 -6.41 28.51
N GLY A 131 -4.18 -5.57 28.15
CA GLY A 131 -3.30 -5.81 27.01
C GLY A 131 -3.94 -5.46 25.65
N ILE A 132 -5.06 -4.73 25.65
CA ILE A 132 -5.74 -4.32 24.41
C ILE A 132 -5.10 -3.03 23.90
N PRO A 133 -4.54 -3.02 22.65
CA PRO A 133 -3.96 -1.81 22.09
C PRO A 133 -5.04 -0.83 21.66
N SER A 134 -4.84 0.44 21.93
CA SER A 134 -5.56 1.56 21.34
C SER A 134 -4.60 2.45 20.55
N TYR A 135 -5.05 2.91 19.39
CA TYR A 135 -4.22 3.71 18.49
C TYR A 135 -4.73 5.14 18.46
N ASP A 136 -3.85 6.10 18.67
CA ASP A 136 -4.15 7.53 18.51
C ASP A 136 -3.34 8.07 17.31
N ILE A 137 -4.01 8.18 16.18
CA ILE A 137 -3.43 8.71 14.94
C ILE A 137 -3.60 10.21 14.92
N LYS A 138 -2.50 10.93 15.02
CA LYS A 138 -2.54 12.40 15.05
C LYS A 138 -3.05 12.97 13.74
N GLU A 139 -3.90 13.99 13.86
CA GLU A 139 -4.40 14.77 12.73
C GLU A 139 -3.59 16.06 12.56
N ASN A 140 -3.76 16.72 11.41
CA ASN A 140 -3.05 17.95 11.06
C ASN A 140 -1.52 17.78 11.11
N VAL A 141 -1.06 16.71 10.56
CA VAL A 141 0.35 16.35 10.42
C VAL A 141 0.85 16.56 8.98
N ALA A 142 2.14 16.51 8.79
CA ALA A 142 2.78 16.87 7.52
C ALA A 142 2.20 16.13 6.30
N TYR A 143 1.98 14.81 6.37
CA TYR A 143 1.44 14.05 5.24
C TYR A 143 -0.02 14.40 4.90
N ASP A 144 -0.74 15.12 5.74
CA ASP A 144 -2.07 15.66 5.43
C ASP A 144 -2.00 16.84 4.44
N TYR A 145 -0.82 17.45 4.26
CA TYR A 145 -0.61 18.69 3.51
C TYR A 145 0.41 18.57 2.37
N MET A 146 0.48 17.40 1.73
CA MET A 146 1.29 17.22 0.53
C MET A 146 0.78 18.09 -0.62
N SER A 147 1.65 18.86 -1.23
CA SER A 147 1.33 19.71 -2.38
C SER A 147 1.69 19.02 -3.70
N TYR A 148 0.90 19.23 -4.75
CA TYR A 148 1.22 18.78 -6.09
C TYR A 148 2.19 19.74 -6.76
N THR A 149 3.45 19.36 -6.84
CA THR A 149 4.54 20.19 -7.38
C THR A 149 4.91 19.75 -8.81
N PRO A 150 5.58 20.62 -9.61
CA PRO A 150 6.09 20.21 -10.91
C PRO A 150 7.04 19.00 -10.86
N GLN A 151 7.84 18.87 -9.80
CA GLN A 151 8.73 17.72 -9.59
C GLN A 151 7.92 16.43 -9.37
N LEU A 152 6.83 16.51 -8.59
CA LEU A 152 5.95 15.37 -8.36
C LEU A 152 5.19 14.97 -9.63
N GLU A 153 4.83 15.94 -10.48
CA GLU A 153 4.23 15.70 -11.79
C GLU A 153 5.18 14.93 -12.72
N GLU A 154 6.45 15.29 -12.75
CA GLU A 154 7.45 14.57 -13.55
C GLU A 154 7.67 13.13 -13.05
N VAL A 155 7.59 12.89 -11.75
CA VAL A 155 7.59 11.53 -11.18
C VAL A 155 6.34 10.77 -11.63
N ALA A 156 5.15 11.40 -11.55
CA ALA A 156 3.89 10.78 -11.97
C ALA A 156 3.93 10.34 -13.44
N LYS A 157 4.43 11.18 -14.35
CA LYS A 157 4.55 10.86 -15.79
C LYS A 157 5.46 9.67 -16.08
N LYS A 158 6.40 9.37 -15.19
CA LYS A 158 7.32 8.21 -15.27
C LYS A 158 6.90 7.04 -14.37
N CYS A 159 5.79 7.13 -13.68
CA CYS A 159 5.31 6.13 -12.73
C CYS A 159 4.42 5.10 -13.41
N ASN A 160 4.78 3.83 -13.33
CA ASN A 160 3.96 2.73 -13.87
C ASN A 160 3.17 2.02 -12.78
N VAL A 161 3.66 2.01 -11.55
CA VAL A 161 2.98 1.39 -10.41
C VAL A 161 2.92 2.41 -9.27
N ALA A 162 1.73 2.76 -8.83
CA ALA A 162 1.54 3.61 -7.65
C ALA A 162 0.68 2.89 -6.61
N CYS A 163 1.13 2.88 -5.36
CA CYS A 163 0.33 2.43 -4.22
C CYS A 163 -0.06 3.63 -3.36
N PHE A 164 -1.34 3.70 -3.00
CA PHE A 164 -1.91 4.74 -2.15
C PHE A 164 -2.99 4.16 -1.23
N GLY A 165 -3.27 4.83 -0.13
CA GLY A 165 -4.26 4.40 0.86
C GLY A 165 -5.39 5.40 1.09
N SER A 166 -6.32 5.08 1.99
CA SER A 166 -7.43 5.96 2.39
C SER A 166 -7.00 7.04 3.38
N MET A 167 -6.13 6.71 4.33
CA MET A 167 -5.82 7.55 5.49
C MET A 167 -5.29 8.94 5.11
N THR A 168 -4.33 9.03 4.21
CA THR A 168 -3.76 10.31 3.75
C THR A 168 -4.77 11.16 2.99
N GLN A 169 -5.86 10.56 2.50
CA GLN A 169 -6.94 11.26 1.80
C GLN A 169 -7.96 11.91 2.73
N ARG A 170 -7.84 11.74 4.05
CA ARG A 170 -8.69 12.41 5.05
C ARG A 170 -8.63 13.93 4.92
N ASN A 171 -7.47 14.49 4.58
CA ASN A 171 -7.30 15.92 4.34
C ASN A 171 -7.44 16.24 2.84
N PRO A 172 -8.24 17.26 2.46
CA PRO A 172 -8.47 17.62 1.06
C PRO A 172 -7.21 18.02 0.29
N VAL A 173 -6.18 18.55 0.95
CA VAL A 173 -4.92 18.97 0.30
C VAL A 173 -4.20 17.74 -0.28
N SER A 174 -3.89 16.77 0.56
CA SER A 174 -3.21 15.55 0.14
C SER A 174 -4.11 14.67 -0.74
N ARG A 175 -5.42 14.63 -0.48
CA ARG A 175 -6.40 13.96 -1.36
C ARG A 175 -6.30 14.48 -2.80
N LYS A 176 -6.31 15.80 -2.98
CA LYS A 176 -6.17 16.44 -4.29
C LYS A 176 -4.82 16.12 -4.94
N THR A 177 -3.76 16.09 -4.17
CA THR A 177 -2.40 15.78 -4.65
C THR A 177 -2.30 14.34 -5.13
N ILE A 178 -2.80 13.37 -4.34
CA ILE A 178 -2.81 11.94 -4.72
C ILE A 178 -3.63 11.74 -6.00
N ARG A 179 -4.82 12.34 -6.09
CA ARG A 179 -5.66 12.25 -7.30
C ARG A 179 -4.96 12.77 -8.55
N LYS A 180 -4.37 13.97 -8.46
CA LYS A 180 -3.63 14.55 -9.58
C LYS A 180 -2.43 13.68 -9.98
N PHE A 181 -1.73 13.09 -9.01
CA PHE A 181 -0.65 12.17 -9.28
C PHE A 181 -1.12 10.97 -10.09
N LEU A 182 -2.20 10.30 -9.64
CA LEU A 182 -2.77 9.13 -10.31
C LEU A 182 -3.32 9.46 -11.72
N GLU A 183 -3.91 10.63 -11.89
CA GLU A 183 -4.40 11.13 -13.18
C GLU A 183 -3.26 11.44 -14.15
N SER A 184 -2.11 11.88 -13.64
CA SER A 184 -0.93 12.22 -14.45
C SER A 184 -0.07 11.02 -14.85
N MET A 185 -0.34 9.84 -14.27
CA MET A 185 0.34 8.60 -14.65
C MET A 185 0.02 8.19 -16.10
N PRO A 186 0.94 7.49 -16.80
CA PRO A 186 0.69 6.94 -18.10
C PRO A 186 -0.59 6.09 -18.12
N GLN A 187 -1.38 6.21 -19.19
CA GLN A 187 -2.61 5.41 -19.38
C GLN A 187 -2.30 4.24 -20.32
N THR A 188 -1.59 3.25 -19.82
CA THR A 188 -1.19 2.06 -20.59
C THR A 188 -1.70 0.78 -19.91
N VAL A 189 -1.67 -0.34 -20.62
CA VAL A 189 -2.03 -1.66 -20.06
C VAL A 189 -1.09 -2.10 -18.94
N GLU A 190 0.12 -1.54 -18.92
CA GLU A 190 1.17 -1.84 -17.92
C GLU A 190 1.13 -0.87 -16.72
N THR A 191 0.16 0.04 -16.65
CA THR A 191 0.00 0.94 -15.53
C THR A 191 -0.88 0.30 -14.46
N TYR A 192 -0.38 0.28 -13.23
CA TYR A 192 -1.07 -0.26 -12.07
C TYR A 192 -1.21 0.81 -10.99
N LYS A 193 -2.45 1.14 -10.65
CA LYS A 193 -2.82 2.05 -9.58
C LYS A 193 -3.40 1.20 -8.46
N VAL A 194 -2.61 0.94 -7.43
CA VAL A 194 -2.93 0.04 -6.32
C VAL A 194 -3.56 0.84 -5.20
N PHE A 195 -4.84 0.63 -4.95
CA PHE A 195 -5.51 1.16 -3.78
C PHE A 195 -5.45 0.10 -2.66
N ASP A 196 -4.53 0.28 -1.71
CA ASP A 196 -4.52 -0.45 -0.44
C ASP A 196 -5.42 0.30 0.53
N ILE A 197 -6.65 -0.21 0.74
CA ILE A 197 -7.70 0.55 1.43
C ILE A 197 -7.30 0.98 2.84
N ASN A 198 -6.66 0.09 3.61
CA ASN A 198 -6.02 0.34 4.89
C ASN A 198 -6.84 1.25 5.81
N LEU A 199 -8.07 0.82 6.14
CA LEU A 199 -9.01 1.59 6.94
C LEU A 199 -8.48 1.85 8.35
N ARG A 200 -8.51 3.08 8.79
CA ARG A 200 -8.07 3.48 10.13
C ARG A 200 -9.10 4.38 10.80
N GLN A 201 -9.57 3.98 11.98
CA GLN A 201 -10.49 4.76 12.82
C GLN A 201 -11.69 5.28 12.02
N HIS A 202 -11.88 6.60 11.95
CA HIS A 202 -12.94 7.29 11.24
C HIS A 202 -12.43 8.08 10.01
N PHE A 203 -11.20 7.86 9.59
CA PHE A 203 -10.52 8.62 8.53
C PHE A 203 -10.89 8.16 7.11
N TYR A 204 -12.06 7.60 6.96
CA TYR A 204 -12.61 7.17 5.66
C TYR A 204 -14.12 7.40 5.61
N ASP A 205 -14.61 7.58 4.42
CA ASP A 205 -16.04 7.63 4.12
C ASP A 205 -16.32 7.00 2.73
N LYS A 206 -17.60 6.89 2.40
CA LYS A 206 -18.02 6.31 1.12
C LYS A 206 -17.50 7.11 -0.08
N GLU A 207 -17.36 8.42 0.05
CA GLU A 207 -16.86 9.29 -1.03
C GLU A 207 -15.39 9.01 -1.30
N ILE A 208 -14.54 9.01 -0.26
CA ILE A 208 -13.09 8.70 -0.37
C ILE A 208 -12.89 7.33 -1.02
N ILE A 209 -13.62 6.31 -0.54
CA ILE A 209 -13.49 4.94 -1.06
C ILE A 209 -13.95 4.86 -2.51
N SER A 210 -15.13 5.41 -2.84
CA SER A 210 -15.68 5.36 -4.21
C SER A 210 -14.78 6.08 -5.21
N GLU A 211 -14.23 7.23 -4.85
CA GLU A 211 -13.34 7.99 -5.72
C GLU A 211 -11.98 7.28 -5.90
N SER A 212 -11.47 6.65 -4.84
CA SER A 212 -10.25 5.84 -4.92
C SER A 212 -10.45 4.61 -5.82
N LEU A 213 -11.60 3.94 -5.73
CA LEU A 213 -11.96 2.80 -6.58
C LEU A 213 -12.09 3.21 -8.05
N ARG A 214 -12.60 4.41 -8.36
CA ARG A 214 -12.64 4.92 -9.76
C ARG A 214 -11.25 5.22 -10.33
N LEU A 215 -10.29 5.54 -9.49
CA LEU A 215 -8.93 5.91 -9.91
C LEU A 215 -7.99 4.71 -9.97
N CYS A 216 -8.25 3.66 -9.20
CA CYS A 216 -7.41 2.47 -9.18
C CYS A 216 -7.83 1.45 -10.25
N ASN A 217 -6.95 0.49 -10.50
CA ASN A 217 -7.25 -0.73 -11.25
C ASN A 217 -6.76 -2.00 -10.51
N VAL A 218 -6.17 -1.81 -9.33
CA VAL A 218 -5.84 -2.89 -8.39
C VAL A 218 -6.35 -2.47 -7.02
N PHE A 219 -7.19 -3.31 -6.42
CA PHE A 219 -7.77 -3.06 -5.10
C PHE A 219 -7.28 -4.11 -4.12
N LYS A 220 -6.62 -3.68 -3.04
CA LYS A 220 -6.21 -4.54 -1.94
C LYS A 220 -7.05 -4.23 -0.70
N ILE A 221 -7.55 -5.28 -0.08
CA ILE A 221 -8.42 -5.23 1.10
C ILE A 221 -8.17 -6.47 1.97
N ASN A 222 -8.35 -6.35 3.27
CA ASN A 222 -8.40 -7.52 4.14
C ASN A 222 -9.83 -7.96 4.45
N ASP A 223 -9.99 -9.11 5.10
CA ASP A 223 -11.29 -9.73 5.40
C ASP A 223 -12.15 -8.88 6.36
N GLU A 224 -11.54 -8.22 7.35
CA GLU A 224 -12.23 -7.31 8.27
C GLU A 224 -12.72 -6.04 7.55
N GLU A 225 -11.88 -5.47 6.71
CA GLU A 225 -12.21 -4.30 5.88
C GLU A 225 -13.29 -4.64 4.85
N LEU A 226 -13.27 -5.86 4.30
CA LEU A 226 -14.27 -6.31 3.34
C LEU A 226 -15.68 -6.30 3.96
N ILE A 227 -15.83 -6.65 5.23
CA ILE A 227 -17.11 -6.56 5.96
C ILE A 227 -17.64 -5.12 5.93
N ILE A 228 -16.77 -4.14 6.15
CA ILE A 228 -17.12 -2.71 6.14
C ILE A 228 -17.52 -2.27 4.72
N VAL A 229 -16.74 -2.66 3.73
CA VAL A 229 -16.98 -2.31 2.32
C VAL A 229 -18.26 -2.97 1.80
N LYS A 230 -18.51 -4.24 2.14
CA LYS A 230 -19.78 -4.93 1.81
C LYS A 230 -20.98 -4.11 2.32
N LYS A 231 -20.95 -3.71 3.58
CA LYS A 231 -22.01 -2.90 4.17
C LYS A 231 -22.15 -1.53 3.49
N MET A 232 -21.03 -0.87 3.19
CA MET A 232 -21.00 0.46 2.56
C MET A 232 -21.63 0.46 1.16
N PHE A 233 -21.47 -0.64 0.40
CA PHE A 233 -21.94 -0.78 -0.98
C PHE A 233 -23.17 -1.68 -1.14
N GLY A 234 -23.77 -2.15 -0.03
CA GLY A 234 -24.99 -2.97 -0.07
C GLY A 234 -24.73 -4.38 -0.61
N LEU A 235 -23.62 -4.98 -0.24
CA LEU A 235 -23.21 -6.34 -0.62
C LEU A 235 -23.23 -7.33 0.57
N ASP A 236 -23.91 -6.98 1.65
CA ASP A 236 -23.89 -7.75 2.92
C ASP A 236 -24.36 -9.19 2.75
N GLU A 237 -25.37 -9.40 1.90
CA GLU A 237 -25.98 -10.72 1.63
C GLU A 237 -25.07 -11.64 0.80
N LYS A 238 -24.00 -11.13 0.22
CA LYS A 238 -23.12 -11.88 -0.66
C LYS A 238 -22.05 -12.64 0.11
N SER A 239 -21.62 -13.79 -0.42
CA SER A 239 -20.37 -14.41 0.00
C SER A 239 -19.19 -13.43 -0.26
N ASP A 240 -18.05 -13.64 0.42
CA ASP A 240 -16.87 -12.77 0.20
C ASP A 240 -16.34 -12.90 -1.23
N HIS A 241 -16.38 -14.12 -1.79
CA HIS A 241 -16.07 -14.35 -3.20
C HIS A 241 -16.98 -13.54 -4.13
N ASP A 242 -18.31 -13.63 -3.97
CA ASP A 242 -19.26 -12.93 -4.84
C ASP A 242 -19.18 -11.41 -4.66
N ALA A 243 -18.90 -10.94 -3.43
CA ALA A 243 -18.67 -9.53 -3.17
C ALA A 243 -17.40 -9.01 -3.87
N CYS A 244 -16.30 -9.77 -3.84
CA CYS A 244 -15.07 -9.43 -4.55
C CYS A 244 -15.28 -9.38 -6.07
N MET A 245 -15.97 -10.38 -6.64
CA MET A 245 -16.30 -10.40 -8.07
C MET A 245 -17.20 -9.23 -8.46
N ARG A 246 -18.17 -8.87 -7.61
CA ARG A 246 -19.05 -7.70 -7.85
C ARG A 246 -18.27 -6.38 -7.81
N LEU A 247 -17.31 -6.23 -6.90
CA LEU A 247 -16.45 -5.05 -6.84
C LEU A 247 -15.55 -4.94 -8.07
N ILE A 248 -15.04 -6.06 -8.59
CA ILE A 248 -14.26 -6.07 -9.84
C ILE A 248 -15.12 -5.56 -11.01
N GLU A 249 -16.32 -6.12 -11.16
CA GLU A 249 -17.24 -5.75 -12.23
C GLU A 249 -17.67 -4.27 -12.14
N GLU A 250 -18.03 -3.80 -10.95
CA GLU A 250 -18.57 -2.44 -10.74
C GLU A 250 -17.53 -1.34 -10.97
N TRP A 251 -16.25 -1.63 -10.61
CA TRP A 251 -15.18 -0.63 -10.66
C TRP A 251 -14.14 -0.89 -11.76
N ASP A 252 -14.38 -1.83 -12.68
CA ASP A 252 -13.48 -2.19 -13.79
C ASP A 252 -12.03 -2.49 -13.29
N LEU A 253 -11.94 -3.29 -12.24
CA LEU A 253 -10.64 -3.63 -11.63
C LEU A 253 -9.96 -4.75 -12.42
N LYS A 254 -8.66 -4.61 -12.66
CA LYS A 254 -7.82 -5.70 -13.19
C LYS A 254 -7.62 -6.80 -12.16
N PHE A 255 -7.42 -6.39 -10.90
CA PHE A 255 -7.17 -7.30 -9.77
C PHE A 255 -7.89 -6.80 -8.52
N LEU A 256 -8.42 -7.75 -7.75
CA LEU A 256 -8.77 -7.55 -6.34
C LEU A 256 -7.97 -8.54 -5.51
N ILE A 257 -7.33 -8.06 -4.45
CA ILE A 257 -6.50 -8.83 -3.55
C ILE A 257 -7.16 -8.80 -2.18
N LEU A 258 -7.62 -9.97 -1.72
CA LEU A 258 -8.18 -10.15 -0.39
C LEU A 258 -7.17 -10.90 0.48
N THR A 259 -6.73 -10.26 1.56
CA THR A 259 -5.86 -10.89 2.56
C THR A 259 -6.67 -11.34 3.77
N CYS A 260 -6.46 -12.57 4.25
CA CYS A 260 -7.24 -13.20 5.31
C CYS A 260 -6.34 -13.66 6.47
N GLY A 261 -5.31 -12.90 6.80
CA GLY A 261 -4.39 -13.23 7.88
C GLY A 261 -3.82 -14.64 7.76
N VAL A 262 -3.98 -15.46 8.77
CA VAL A 262 -3.51 -16.86 8.79
C VAL A 262 -4.22 -17.75 7.78
N ASN A 263 -5.37 -17.33 7.28
CA ASN A 263 -6.19 -18.08 6.32
C ASN A 263 -5.76 -17.87 4.86
N GLY A 264 -4.65 -17.17 4.62
CA GLY A 264 -4.11 -17.01 3.28
C GLY A 264 -4.50 -15.70 2.58
N SER A 265 -4.27 -15.67 1.28
CA SER A 265 -4.59 -14.54 0.42
C SER A 265 -5.21 -15.01 -0.89
N HIS A 266 -6.18 -14.24 -1.37
CA HIS A 266 -6.92 -14.50 -2.59
C HIS A 266 -6.65 -13.39 -3.60
N VAL A 267 -6.44 -13.75 -4.86
CA VAL A 267 -6.34 -12.81 -5.97
C VAL A 267 -7.43 -13.13 -6.97
N PHE A 268 -8.25 -12.16 -7.25
CA PHE A 268 -9.37 -12.23 -8.19
C PHE A 268 -9.08 -11.36 -9.41
N THR A 269 -9.45 -11.86 -10.58
CA THR A 269 -9.59 -11.10 -11.81
C THR A 269 -11.00 -11.34 -12.35
N GLU A 270 -11.36 -10.68 -13.45
CA GLU A 270 -12.62 -10.97 -14.14
C GLU A 270 -12.77 -12.46 -14.53
N LYS A 271 -11.66 -13.16 -14.82
CA LYS A 271 -11.65 -14.51 -15.42
C LYS A 271 -10.99 -15.58 -14.56
N GLU A 272 -10.16 -15.19 -13.63
CA GLU A 272 -9.29 -16.11 -12.90
C GLU A 272 -9.33 -15.83 -11.40
N TYR A 273 -9.14 -16.88 -10.64
CA TYR A 273 -9.03 -16.87 -9.19
C TYR A 273 -7.77 -17.63 -8.78
N SER A 274 -7.03 -17.10 -7.82
CA SER A 274 -5.87 -17.75 -7.25
C SER A 274 -5.87 -17.60 -5.73
N PHE A 275 -5.55 -18.67 -5.05
CA PHE A 275 -5.39 -18.71 -3.59
C PHE A 275 -3.93 -19.05 -3.23
N MET A 276 -3.46 -18.48 -2.13
CA MET A 276 -2.17 -18.80 -1.53
C MET A 276 -2.33 -18.90 -0.02
N GLU A 277 -1.89 -20.03 0.52
CA GLU A 277 -1.83 -20.24 1.97
C GLU A 277 -0.81 -19.29 2.61
N THR A 278 -1.08 -18.88 3.85
CA THR A 278 -0.09 -18.14 4.64
C THR A 278 1.01 -19.10 5.06
N PRO A 279 2.29 -18.79 4.77
CA PRO A 279 3.39 -19.61 5.25
C PRO A 279 3.41 -19.64 6.79
N GLU A 280 3.64 -20.82 7.36
CA GLU A 280 3.90 -20.95 8.80
C GLU A 280 5.28 -20.36 9.12
N VAL A 281 5.30 -19.29 9.90
CA VAL A 281 6.54 -18.67 10.39
C VAL A 281 6.36 -18.28 11.86
N GLU A 282 7.46 -18.21 12.60
CA GLU A 282 7.47 -17.70 13.97
C GLU A 282 7.21 -16.19 13.94
N VAL A 283 6.12 -15.75 14.57
CA VAL A 283 5.74 -14.33 14.62
C VAL A 283 6.61 -13.61 15.61
N ALA A 284 7.44 -12.70 15.13
CA ALA A 284 8.27 -11.85 16.00
C ALA A 284 7.58 -10.50 16.28
N ASP A 285 6.80 -9.96 15.34
CA ASP A 285 6.13 -8.66 15.46
C ASP A 285 5.02 -8.52 14.42
N THR A 286 3.94 -7.84 14.75
CA THR A 286 2.81 -7.56 13.85
C THR A 286 2.63 -6.07 13.55
N VAL A 287 3.43 -5.19 14.11
CA VAL A 287 3.35 -3.73 13.87
C VAL A 287 3.96 -3.38 12.52
N GLY A 288 3.20 -2.66 11.70
CA GLY A 288 3.60 -2.30 10.34
C GLY A 288 3.35 -3.40 9.30
N ALA A 289 2.50 -4.31 9.66
CA ALA A 289 2.11 -5.45 8.85
C ALA A 289 0.93 -5.14 7.93
#